data_dfbeb5eec2c0c1b9ae89afe393bf5f91
#
_entry.id   dfbeb5eec2c0c1b9ae89afe393bf5f91
#
_cell.length_a   1.000
_cell.length_b   1.000
_cell.length_c   1.000
_cell.angle_alpha   90.00
_cell.angle_beta   90.00
_cell.angle_gamma   90.00
#
_symmetry.space_group_name_H-M   'P 1'
#
loop_
_entity.id
_entity.type
_entity.pdbx_description
1 polymer ?
#
loop_
_entity_poly.entity_id
_entity_poly.type
_entity_poly.pdbx_seq_one_letter_code
_entity_poly.pdbx_strand_id
1 'polypeptide(L)'
;LQPQPPWFDWAKTALLEAHNAGDLEGFARPSSGLIATGDRFIGDPAVLQALRDALPDLQAVEMEGAAVAQVAEQEGVPWLVLRVISDGADETAAQSFEDFVKRYEQQAWRLIEALLQRCKDAPRRCA
;
A
#
# COMPACT_ATOMS: atom_id res chain seq x y z
N LEU A 1 8.89 10.51 4.59
CA LEU A 1 9.57 9.72 3.54
C LEU A 1 8.73 9.72 2.27
N GLN A 2 9.36 9.81 1.10
CA GLN A 2 8.68 9.77 -0.19
C GLN A 2 9.46 8.85 -1.14
N PRO A 3 8.78 7.91 -1.82
CA PRO A 3 9.44 7.09 -2.83
C PRO A 3 9.95 7.96 -3.99
N GLN A 4 10.96 7.49 -4.68
CA GLN A 4 11.49 8.19 -5.85
C GLN A 4 10.42 8.29 -6.94
N PRO A 5 10.17 9.50 -7.51
CA PRO A 5 9.07 9.73 -8.45
C PRO A 5 9.01 8.73 -9.62
N PRO A 6 10.11 8.38 -10.32
CA PRO A 6 10.02 7.46 -11.45
C PRO A 6 9.48 6.07 -11.07
N TRP A 7 9.84 5.55 -9.89
CA TRP A 7 9.34 4.27 -9.41
C TRP A 7 7.89 4.34 -8.96
N PHE A 8 7.53 5.43 -8.30
CA PHE A 8 6.16 5.68 -7.86
C PHE A 8 5.22 5.82 -9.07
N ASP A 9 5.58 6.65 -10.06
CA ASP A 9 4.78 6.90 -11.25
C ASP A 9 4.60 5.62 -12.09
N TRP A 10 5.68 4.85 -12.26
CA TRP A 10 5.62 3.55 -12.92
C TRP A 10 4.64 2.60 -12.21
N ALA A 11 4.78 2.40 -10.90
CA ALA A 11 3.94 1.47 -10.16
C ALA A 11 2.47 1.89 -10.15
N LYS A 12 2.20 3.18 -10.00
CA LYS A 12 0.84 3.74 -10.08
C LYS A 12 0.21 3.48 -11.45
N THR A 13 0.96 3.72 -12.52
CA THR A 13 0.50 3.48 -13.90
C THR A 13 0.25 1.98 -14.12
N ALA A 14 1.22 1.14 -13.76
CA ALA A 14 1.13 -0.31 -13.92
C ALA A 14 -0.09 -0.92 -13.20
N LEU A 15 -0.36 -0.49 -11.96
CA LEU A 15 -1.51 -0.97 -11.20
C LEU A 15 -2.85 -0.47 -11.77
N LEU A 16 -2.92 0.77 -12.24
CA LEU A 16 -4.13 1.31 -12.87
C LEU A 16 -4.43 0.61 -14.19
N GLU A 17 -3.43 0.34 -15.01
CA GLU A 17 -3.58 -0.41 -16.25
C GLU A 17 -4.04 -1.85 -15.98
N ALA A 18 -3.43 -2.52 -15.00
CA ALA A 18 -3.83 -3.86 -14.59
C ALA A 18 -5.29 -3.91 -14.10
N HIS A 19 -5.69 -2.93 -13.30
CA HIS A 19 -7.07 -2.82 -12.84
C HIS A 19 -8.05 -2.61 -14.02
N ASN A 20 -7.72 -1.72 -14.96
CA ASN A 20 -8.56 -1.45 -16.13
C ASN A 20 -8.63 -2.65 -17.10
N ALA A 21 -7.59 -3.47 -17.13
CA ALA A 21 -7.55 -4.71 -17.93
C ALA A 21 -8.30 -5.88 -17.27
N GLY A 22 -8.74 -5.75 -16.01
CA GLY A 22 -9.39 -6.82 -15.25
C GLY A 22 -8.42 -7.78 -14.55
N ASP A 23 -7.11 -7.54 -14.61
CA ASP A 23 -6.09 -8.40 -14.00
C ASP A 23 -6.18 -8.39 -12.45
N LEU A 24 -6.76 -7.32 -11.89
CA LEU A 24 -6.94 -7.13 -10.45
C LEU A 24 -8.39 -7.33 -10.00
N GLU A 25 -9.09 -8.31 -10.59
CA GLU A 25 -10.43 -8.68 -10.13
C GLU A 25 -10.44 -9.05 -8.64
N GLY A 26 -11.39 -8.50 -7.89
CA GLY A 26 -11.47 -8.67 -6.43
C GLY A 26 -10.76 -7.57 -5.63
N PHE A 27 -9.97 -6.72 -6.27
CA PHE A 27 -9.38 -5.53 -5.66
C PHE A 27 -10.11 -4.26 -6.08
N ALA A 28 -10.22 -3.31 -5.16
CA ALA A 28 -10.69 -1.97 -5.48
C ALA A 28 -9.68 -1.24 -6.39
N ARG A 29 -10.14 -0.17 -7.02
CA ARG A 29 -9.26 0.66 -7.85
C ARG A 29 -8.06 1.18 -7.04
N PRO A 30 -6.84 1.02 -7.55
CA PRO A 30 -5.65 1.56 -6.91
C PRO A 30 -5.73 3.08 -6.72
N SER A 31 -5.34 3.54 -5.55
CA SER A 31 -5.19 4.97 -5.23
C SER A 31 -3.80 5.24 -4.66
N SER A 32 -3.44 6.50 -4.50
CA SER A 32 -2.18 6.89 -3.89
C SER A 32 -2.45 7.97 -2.83
N GLY A 33 -1.68 7.96 -1.75
CA GLY A 33 -1.85 8.92 -0.67
C GLY A 33 -0.88 8.69 0.48
N LEU A 34 -1.10 9.41 1.56
CA LEU A 34 -0.29 9.32 2.77
C LEU A 34 -0.61 8.03 3.52
N ILE A 35 0.43 7.29 3.87
CA ILE A 35 0.37 6.12 4.76
C ILE A 35 1.09 6.49 6.05
N ALA A 36 0.43 6.35 7.19
CA ALA A 36 1.03 6.55 8.50
C ALA A 36 1.46 5.19 9.08
N THR A 37 2.71 5.11 9.51
CA THR A 37 3.26 3.95 10.21
C THR A 37 3.32 4.20 11.71
N GLY A 38 2.89 3.24 12.52
CA GLY A 38 2.98 3.31 13.97
C GLY A 38 3.15 1.92 14.60
N ASP A 39 3.40 1.88 15.90
CA ASP A 39 3.67 0.63 16.64
C ASP A 39 2.41 -0.01 17.24
N ARG A 40 1.24 0.48 16.86
CA ARG A 40 -0.03 0.05 17.45
C ARG A 40 -1.07 -0.25 16.37
N PHE A 41 -1.76 -1.35 16.53
CA PHE A 41 -2.98 -1.63 15.78
C PHE A 41 -4.04 -0.56 16.10
N ILE A 42 -4.62 0.05 15.08
CA ILE A 42 -5.65 1.07 15.21
C ILE A 42 -7.02 0.41 15.03
N GLY A 43 -7.75 0.25 16.12
CA GLY A 43 -9.12 -0.26 16.15
C GLY A 43 -10.05 0.64 17.00
N ASP A 44 -9.55 1.81 17.42
CA ASP A 44 -10.32 2.78 18.19
C ASP A 44 -10.69 3.97 17.29
N PRO A 45 -11.99 4.24 17.06
CA PRO A 45 -12.45 5.36 16.23
C PRO A 45 -11.94 6.73 16.68
N ALA A 46 -11.76 6.93 18.00
CA ALA A 46 -11.27 8.21 18.50
C ALA A 46 -9.79 8.43 18.15
N VAL A 47 -8.99 7.37 18.18
CA VAL A 47 -7.58 7.41 17.76
C VAL A 47 -7.48 7.66 16.26
N LEU A 48 -8.31 6.98 15.46
CA LEU A 48 -8.36 7.20 14.02
C LEU A 48 -8.77 8.63 13.68
N GLN A 49 -9.75 9.18 14.38
CA GLN A 49 -10.19 10.56 14.16
C GLN A 49 -9.07 11.56 14.49
N ALA A 50 -8.38 11.38 15.62
CA ALA A 50 -7.26 12.22 15.99
C ALA A 50 -6.12 12.18 14.95
N LEU A 51 -5.85 11.00 14.36
CA LEU A 51 -4.88 10.86 13.26
C LEU A 51 -5.34 11.61 12.00
N ARG A 52 -6.60 11.52 11.63
CA ARG A 52 -7.16 12.25 10.47
C ARG A 52 -7.13 13.76 10.67
N ASP A 53 -7.38 14.23 11.87
CA ASP A 53 -7.32 15.66 12.21
C ASP A 53 -5.87 16.19 12.12
N ALA A 54 -4.89 15.37 12.53
CA ALA A 54 -3.48 15.71 12.46
C ALA A 54 -2.88 15.54 11.04
N LEU A 55 -3.43 14.62 10.24
CA LEU A 55 -2.95 14.23 8.92
C LEU A 55 -4.13 14.22 7.93
N PRO A 56 -4.56 15.37 7.40
CA PRO A 56 -5.76 15.47 6.55
C PRO A 56 -5.72 14.59 5.28
N ASP A 57 -4.52 14.32 4.75
CA ASP A 57 -4.31 13.49 3.55
C ASP A 57 -4.13 12.00 3.85
N LEU A 58 -4.38 11.58 5.10
CA LEU A 58 -4.20 10.19 5.53
C LEU A 58 -5.15 9.24 4.77
N GLN A 59 -4.57 8.25 4.09
CA GLN A 59 -5.29 7.23 3.34
C GLN A 59 -5.25 5.86 4.03
N ALA A 60 -4.16 5.55 4.73
CA ALA A 60 -4.00 4.28 5.42
C ALA A 60 -3.12 4.42 6.66
N VAL A 61 -3.32 3.51 7.60
CA VAL A 61 -2.47 3.29 8.77
C VAL A 61 -1.93 1.86 8.73
N GLU A 62 -0.69 1.68 9.13
CA GLU A 62 -0.01 0.38 9.12
C GLU A 62 1.19 0.38 10.08
N MET A 63 2.00 -0.66 10.12
CA MET A 63 2.97 -0.84 11.20
C MET A 63 4.42 -1.06 10.73
N GLU A 64 4.73 -1.17 9.44
CA GLU A 64 6.05 -1.57 8.95
C GLU A 64 6.64 -0.66 7.86
N GLY A 65 5.80 0.03 7.10
CA GLY A 65 6.21 0.71 5.85
C GLY A 65 7.28 1.78 6.04
N ALA A 66 7.21 2.59 7.08
CA ALA A 66 8.22 3.61 7.34
C ALA A 66 9.58 3.00 7.71
N ALA A 67 9.61 1.88 8.44
CA ALA A 67 10.87 1.21 8.78
C ALA A 67 11.56 0.66 7.53
N VAL A 68 10.81 0.01 6.63
CA VAL A 68 11.33 -0.47 5.35
C VAL A 68 11.85 0.70 4.48
N ALA A 69 11.07 1.77 4.37
CA ALA A 69 11.43 2.94 3.59
C ALA A 69 12.70 3.62 4.13
N GLN A 70 12.83 3.73 5.46
CA GLN A 70 13.99 4.32 6.11
C GLN A 70 15.27 3.54 5.81
N VAL A 71 15.25 2.22 5.94
CA VAL A 71 16.41 1.38 5.62
C VAL A 71 16.76 1.48 4.14
N ALA A 72 15.76 1.42 3.25
CA ALA A 72 15.99 1.54 1.82
C ALA A 72 16.63 2.89 1.44
N GLU A 73 16.20 3.99 2.06
CA GLU A 73 16.83 5.30 1.84
C GLU A 73 18.28 5.35 2.33
N GLN A 74 18.57 4.78 3.49
CA GLN A 74 19.94 4.71 4.03
C GLN A 74 20.87 3.91 3.11
N GLU A 75 20.35 2.84 2.51
CA GLU A 75 21.10 1.98 1.58
C GLU A 75 21.08 2.48 0.12
N GLY A 76 20.45 3.62 -0.16
CA GLY A 76 20.33 4.16 -1.52
C GLY A 76 19.54 3.27 -2.47
N VAL A 77 18.60 2.47 -1.95
CA VAL A 77 17.75 1.55 -2.72
C VAL A 77 16.41 2.22 -3.00
N PRO A 78 15.95 2.26 -4.26
CA PRO A 78 14.58 2.69 -4.56
C PRO A 78 13.57 1.81 -3.85
N TRP A 79 12.54 2.43 -3.31
CA TRP A 79 11.50 1.73 -2.56
C TRP A 79 10.10 2.16 -2.96
N LEU A 80 9.14 1.31 -2.68
CA LEU A 80 7.72 1.57 -2.83
C LEU A 80 6.96 0.81 -1.74
N VAL A 81 5.95 1.43 -1.18
CA VAL A 81 5.00 0.76 -0.27
C VAL A 81 3.67 0.59 -1.00
N LEU A 82 3.25 -0.65 -1.14
CA LEU A 82 1.93 -1.03 -1.65
C LEU A 82 1.16 -1.71 -0.52
N ARG A 83 -0.03 -1.22 -0.24
CA ARG A 83 -0.90 -1.79 0.80
C ARG A 83 -2.26 -2.16 0.21
N VAL A 84 -2.77 -3.28 0.65
CA VAL A 84 -4.17 -3.66 0.46
C VAL A 84 -4.89 -3.37 1.78
N ILE A 85 -5.98 -2.62 1.70
CA ILE A 85 -6.75 -2.27 2.89
C ILE A 85 -7.54 -3.48 3.35
N SER A 86 -7.30 -3.91 4.58
CA SER A 86 -7.92 -5.08 5.20
C SER A 86 -9.22 -4.76 5.94
N ASP A 87 -9.27 -3.57 6.52
CA ASP A 87 -10.34 -3.14 7.42
C ASP A 87 -10.48 -1.60 7.44
N GLY A 88 -11.46 -1.10 8.18
CA GLY A 88 -11.71 0.33 8.31
C GLY A 88 -10.95 1.03 9.44
N ALA A 89 -10.08 0.31 10.16
CA ALA A 89 -9.43 0.77 11.38
C ALA A 89 -10.44 1.27 12.44
N ASP A 90 -11.54 0.55 12.59
CA ASP A 90 -12.66 0.83 13.50
C ASP A 90 -12.87 -0.32 14.51
N GLU A 91 -13.96 -0.29 15.26
CA GLU A 91 -14.30 -1.30 16.27
C GLU A 91 -14.45 -2.72 15.69
N THR A 92 -14.71 -2.85 14.38
CA THR A 92 -14.85 -4.14 13.69
C THR A 92 -13.56 -4.60 13.02
N ALA A 93 -12.47 -3.82 13.12
CA ALA A 93 -11.23 -4.03 12.39
C ALA A 93 -10.66 -5.45 12.58
N ALA A 94 -10.66 -5.98 13.80
CA ALA A 94 -10.12 -7.31 14.08
C ALA A 94 -10.88 -8.42 13.33
N GLN A 95 -12.22 -8.37 13.33
CA GLN A 95 -13.06 -9.34 12.61
C GLN A 95 -12.92 -9.18 11.10
N SER A 96 -12.92 -7.94 10.62
CA SER A 96 -12.73 -7.62 9.20
C SER A 96 -11.38 -8.10 8.69
N PHE A 97 -10.33 -8.01 9.52
CA PHE A 97 -8.99 -8.50 9.20
C PHE A 97 -8.96 -10.02 9.03
N GLU A 98 -9.61 -10.80 9.92
CA GLU A 98 -9.66 -12.25 9.76
C GLU A 98 -10.37 -12.69 8.48
N ASP A 99 -11.48 -12.05 8.13
CA ASP A 99 -12.21 -12.32 6.90
C ASP A 99 -11.42 -11.87 5.66
N PHE A 100 -10.66 -10.79 5.77
CA PHE A 100 -9.76 -10.33 4.75
C PHE A 100 -8.65 -11.34 4.48
N VAL A 101 -7.95 -11.86 5.51
CA VAL A 101 -6.84 -12.80 5.34
C VAL A 101 -7.27 -14.02 4.51
N LYS A 102 -8.42 -14.61 4.82
CA LYS A 102 -8.97 -15.77 4.10
C LYS A 102 -9.18 -15.51 2.60
N ARG A 103 -9.62 -14.30 2.23
CA ARG A 103 -9.82 -13.91 0.83
C ARG A 103 -8.51 -13.53 0.15
N TYR A 104 -7.65 -12.83 0.87
CA TYR A 104 -6.39 -12.31 0.36
C TYR A 104 -5.39 -13.41 -0.01
N GLU A 105 -5.32 -14.49 0.76
CA GLU A 105 -4.48 -15.65 0.46
C GLU A 105 -4.68 -16.18 -0.97
N GLN A 106 -5.91 -16.12 -1.48
CA GLN A 106 -6.26 -16.61 -2.80
C GLN A 106 -5.93 -15.63 -3.93
N GLN A 107 -5.71 -14.36 -3.64
CA GLN A 107 -5.63 -13.29 -4.64
C GLN A 107 -4.35 -12.45 -4.58
N ALA A 108 -3.58 -12.52 -3.47
CA ALA A 108 -2.41 -11.68 -3.24
C ALA A 108 -1.38 -11.73 -4.38
N TRP A 109 -1.18 -12.90 -4.99
CA TRP A 109 -0.26 -13.13 -6.09
C TRP A 109 -0.57 -12.26 -7.31
N ARG A 110 -1.84 -11.91 -7.55
CA ARG A 110 -2.26 -11.09 -8.71
C ARG A 110 -1.63 -9.70 -8.71
N LEU A 111 -1.46 -9.09 -7.51
CA LEU A 111 -0.79 -7.79 -7.40
C LEU A 111 0.67 -7.86 -7.82
N ILE A 112 1.36 -8.90 -7.37
CA ILE A 112 2.77 -9.11 -7.73
C ILE A 112 2.89 -9.44 -9.23
N GLU A 113 2.03 -10.32 -9.75
CA GLU A 113 2.01 -10.66 -11.17
C GLU A 113 1.76 -9.43 -12.05
N ALA A 114 0.79 -8.59 -11.68
CA ALA A 114 0.47 -7.37 -12.42
C ALA A 114 1.67 -6.42 -12.54
N LEU A 115 2.47 -6.28 -11.48
CA LEU A 115 3.71 -5.49 -11.50
C LEU A 115 4.80 -6.18 -12.32
N LEU A 116 5.00 -7.50 -12.15
CA LEU A 116 6.03 -8.26 -12.87
C LEU A 116 5.77 -8.28 -14.38
N GLN A 117 4.54 -8.42 -14.83
CA GLN A 117 4.19 -8.36 -16.25
C GLN A 117 4.52 -7.01 -16.90
N ARG A 118 4.59 -5.94 -16.11
CA ARG A 118 4.89 -4.57 -16.55
C ARG A 118 6.31 -4.12 -16.18
N CYS A 119 7.13 -5.02 -15.64
CA CYS A 119 8.49 -4.66 -15.17
C CYS A 119 9.45 -4.21 -16.29
N LYS A 120 9.17 -4.56 -17.56
CA LYS A 120 9.95 -4.05 -18.71
C LYS A 120 9.94 -2.52 -18.82
N ASP A 121 8.88 -1.89 -18.33
CA ASP A 121 8.68 -0.44 -18.35
C ASP A 121 9.11 0.22 -17.02
N ALA A 122 9.63 -0.56 -16.08
CA ALA A 122 10.13 -0.06 -14.81
C ALA A 122 11.40 0.80 -14.99
N PRO A 123 11.60 1.81 -14.15
CA PRO A 123 12.82 2.60 -14.17
C PRO A 123 14.05 1.70 -14.00
N ARG A 124 15.10 1.97 -14.77
CA ARG A 124 16.38 1.29 -14.57
C ARG A 124 17.10 1.94 -13.40
N ARG A 125 17.76 1.15 -12.56
CA ARG A 125 18.73 1.70 -11.61
C ARG A 125 19.79 2.47 -12.42
N CYS A 126 19.98 3.75 -12.12
CA CYS A 126 21.22 4.40 -12.50
C CYS A 126 22.36 3.67 -11.76
N ALA A 127 23.29 3.11 -12.53
CA ALA A 127 24.48 2.47 -11.99
C ALA A 127 25.37 3.52 -11.30
#